data_8148a4fd58a5b8eb188e05ac0c4dcc5b
#
_entry.id   8148a4fd58a5b8eb188e05ac0c4dcc5b
#
_cell.length_a   1.000
_cell.length_b   1.000
_cell.length_c   1.000
_cell.angle_alpha   90.00
_cell.angle_beta   90.00
_cell.angle_gamma   90.00
#
_symmetry.space_group_name_H-M   'P 1'
#
loop_
_entity.id
_entity.type
_entity.pdbx_description
1 polymer ?
#
loop_
_entity_poly.entity_id
_entity_poly.type
_entity_poly.pdbx_seq_one_letter_code
_entity_poly.pdbx_strand_id
1 'polypeptide(L)'
;VRSGTVPRHGPRRLTSVLATCALLIGSTAQQVAHAADEADEKDAQVRAHSTPMGSQIERVEKSDRESTSDEESEADASRDSDVLGIDVSGWQRDVDWEYWWDEGKRFAFVKATEGTGYTNPYFTQQYNGSYDVGMIRGAYHFALPDRSSGAAQANFFIDNGGLWSGDGKTLPGVADLEYNPYGEDCYDKSESEMVDWIQDFHDTYADRTGRYPIFYTSTSWWEKCVGDEHDFGETAPLWIARYSDRVGDLPSGWHYHSFWQYTDDPIDKNEFNGTRSQLRAIAKG
;
A
#
# COMPACT_ATOMS: atom_id res chain seq x y z
N VAL A 1 -39.22 39.67 -78.58
CA VAL A 1 -40.03 38.51 -78.21
C VAL A 1 -39.18 37.46 -77.58
N ARG A 2 -39.11 37.36 -76.25
CA ARG A 2 -38.87 36.10 -75.53
C ARG A 2 -39.45 36.25 -74.12
N SER A 3 -40.39 35.40 -73.90
CA SER A 3 -41.09 35.16 -72.65
C SER A 3 -40.15 34.62 -71.61
N GLY A 4 -40.09 35.21 -70.41
CA GLY A 4 -39.33 34.71 -69.27
C GLY A 4 -40.27 34.33 -68.13
N THR A 5 -40.28 33.05 -67.81
CA THR A 5 -41.11 32.43 -66.79
C THR A 5 -40.51 32.65 -65.45
N VAL A 6 -41.26 33.11 -64.45
CA VAL A 6 -40.91 33.29 -63.06
C VAL A 6 -41.15 31.97 -62.29
N PRO A 7 -40.23 31.40 -61.50
CA PRO A 7 -40.56 30.24 -60.67
C PRO A 7 -41.19 30.67 -59.34
N ARG A 8 -42.29 30.00 -58.99
CA ARG A 8 -42.99 30.10 -57.67
C ARG A 8 -42.18 29.44 -56.56
N HIS A 9 -41.91 30.17 -55.47
CA HIS A 9 -41.41 29.62 -54.22
C HIS A 9 -42.56 28.93 -53.47
N GLY A 10 -42.36 27.62 -53.19
CA GLY A 10 -43.17 26.82 -52.26
C GLY A 10 -42.77 27.03 -50.84
N PRO A 11 -43.62 26.75 -49.82
CA PRO A 11 -43.34 27.02 -48.41
C PRO A 11 -42.33 26.03 -47.84
N ARG A 12 -41.27 26.57 -47.21
CA ARG A 12 -40.35 25.82 -46.44
C ARG A 12 -41.02 25.31 -45.14
N ARG A 13 -41.08 24.00 -44.98
CA ARG A 13 -41.47 23.38 -43.74
C ARG A 13 -40.33 23.56 -42.73
N LEU A 14 -40.59 24.24 -41.59
CA LEU A 14 -39.76 24.17 -40.36
C LEU A 14 -39.98 22.78 -39.77
N THR A 15 -38.99 21.91 -39.92
CA THR A 15 -38.93 20.67 -39.16
C THR A 15 -38.18 20.92 -37.85
N SER A 16 -38.83 20.57 -36.78
CA SER A 16 -38.45 20.66 -35.39
C SER A 16 -37.02 20.14 -35.10
N VAL A 17 -36.19 21.02 -34.52
CA VAL A 17 -34.95 20.63 -33.77
C VAL A 17 -35.30 20.72 -32.29
N LEU A 18 -35.92 19.72 -31.73
CA LEU A 18 -36.28 19.64 -30.30
C LEU A 18 -36.25 18.20 -29.74
N ALA A 19 -35.33 17.36 -30.22
CA ALA A 19 -35.27 15.98 -29.71
C ALA A 19 -33.88 15.49 -29.28
N THR A 20 -32.82 16.34 -29.19
CA THR A 20 -31.46 15.85 -28.98
C THR A 20 -30.84 16.24 -27.62
N CYS A 21 -31.47 17.12 -26.84
CA CYS A 21 -30.91 17.51 -25.52
C CYS A 21 -31.32 16.60 -24.34
N ALA A 22 -32.41 15.85 -24.44
CA ALA A 22 -32.88 15.02 -23.31
C ALA A 22 -32.12 13.69 -23.14
N LEU A 23 -31.46 13.18 -24.18
CA LEU A 23 -30.71 11.92 -24.15
C LEU A 23 -29.29 12.07 -23.56
N LEU A 24 -28.68 13.26 -23.61
CA LEU A 24 -27.36 13.51 -23.06
C LEU A 24 -27.38 13.75 -21.53
N ILE A 25 -28.47 14.27 -21.00
CA ILE A 25 -28.61 14.53 -19.56
C ILE A 25 -28.90 13.23 -18.78
N GLY A 26 -29.61 12.29 -19.38
CA GLY A 26 -29.90 10.98 -18.77
C GLY A 26 -28.67 10.10 -18.65
N SER A 27 -27.72 10.16 -19.59
CA SER A 27 -26.50 9.35 -19.57
C SER A 27 -25.50 9.81 -18.48
N THR A 28 -25.40 11.11 -18.24
CA THR A 28 -24.48 11.65 -17.21
C THR A 28 -24.97 11.38 -15.79
N ALA A 29 -26.26 11.49 -15.51
CA ALA A 29 -26.83 11.18 -14.21
C ALA A 29 -26.71 9.69 -13.86
N GLN A 30 -26.93 8.82 -14.84
CA GLN A 30 -26.77 7.36 -14.67
C GLN A 30 -25.30 6.96 -14.44
N GLN A 31 -24.35 7.59 -15.13
CA GLN A 31 -22.91 7.36 -14.92
C GLN A 31 -22.45 7.83 -13.55
N VAL A 32 -22.92 8.98 -13.06
CA VAL A 32 -22.61 9.49 -11.73
C VAL A 32 -23.19 8.58 -10.63
N ALA A 33 -24.43 8.13 -10.80
CA ALA A 33 -25.06 7.19 -9.85
C ALA A 33 -24.30 5.85 -9.79
N HIS A 34 -23.92 5.30 -10.95
CA HIS A 34 -23.16 4.06 -11.02
C HIS A 34 -21.76 4.18 -10.39
N ALA A 35 -21.07 5.30 -10.60
CA ALA A 35 -19.78 5.56 -9.99
C ALA A 35 -19.88 5.72 -8.46
N ALA A 36 -20.96 6.30 -7.95
CA ALA A 36 -21.22 6.41 -6.52
C ALA A 36 -21.49 5.03 -5.89
N ASP A 37 -22.32 4.20 -6.54
CA ASP A 37 -22.61 2.83 -6.08
C ASP A 37 -21.33 1.96 -6.06
N GLU A 38 -20.47 2.09 -7.07
CA GLU A 38 -19.19 1.38 -7.15
C GLU A 38 -18.20 1.83 -6.05
N ALA A 39 -18.16 3.12 -5.73
CA ALA A 39 -17.33 3.66 -4.64
C ALA A 39 -17.83 3.15 -3.28
N ASP A 40 -19.14 3.13 -3.05
CA ASP A 40 -19.73 2.61 -1.81
C ASP A 40 -19.47 1.11 -1.63
N GLU A 41 -19.48 0.34 -2.73
CA GLU A 41 -19.15 -1.10 -2.69
C GLU A 41 -17.67 -1.33 -2.34
N LYS A 42 -16.75 -0.58 -2.95
CA LYS A 42 -15.32 -0.63 -2.61
C LYS A 42 -15.07 -0.30 -1.15
N ASP A 43 -15.69 0.77 -0.65
CA ASP A 43 -15.56 1.18 0.75
C ASP A 43 -16.14 0.13 1.72
N ALA A 44 -17.23 -0.51 1.36
CA ALA A 44 -17.80 -1.59 2.16
C ALA A 44 -16.86 -2.81 2.21
N GLN A 45 -16.22 -3.15 1.09
CA GLN A 45 -15.23 -4.22 1.02
C GLN A 45 -14.01 -3.90 1.90
N VAL A 46 -13.48 -2.67 1.84
CA VAL A 46 -12.35 -2.22 2.69
C VAL A 46 -12.71 -2.37 4.17
N ARG A 47 -13.86 -1.81 4.59
CA ARG A 47 -14.29 -1.87 6.00
C ARG A 47 -14.52 -3.30 6.52
N ALA A 48 -14.95 -4.21 5.67
CA ALA A 48 -15.29 -5.57 6.08
C ALA A 48 -14.07 -6.52 6.13
N HIS A 49 -13.02 -6.24 5.36
CA HIS A 49 -11.99 -7.23 5.05
C HIS A 49 -10.56 -6.68 5.05
N SER A 50 -10.33 -5.44 5.51
CA SER A 50 -8.99 -4.86 5.47
C SER A 50 -8.62 -4.18 6.77
N THR A 51 -7.39 -4.43 7.19
CA THR A 51 -6.74 -3.76 8.33
C THR A 51 -5.67 -2.80 7.79
N PRO A 52 -5.60 -1.53 8.25
CA PRO A 52 -4.47 -0.65 7.94
C PRO A 52 -3.16 -1.21 8.51
N MET A 53 -2.06 -1.07 7.79
CA MET A 53 -0.72 -1.41 8.26
C MET A 53 -0.39 -0.63 9.53
N GLY A 54 0.26 -1.28 10.50
CA GLY A 54 0.69 -0.67 11.75
C GLY A 54 -0.41 -0.39 12.78
N SER A 55 -1.70 -0.45 12.40
CA SER A 55 -2.80 -0.14 13.29
C SER A 55 -2.87 -1.05 14.53
N GLN A 56 -2.41 -2.28 14.43
CA GLN A 56 -2.35 -3.21 15.55
C GLN A 56 -1.10 -2.94 16.41
N ILE A 57 0.00 -2.55 15.79
CA ILE A 57 1.23 -2.13 16.49
C ILE A 57 0.92 -0.90 17.36
N GLU A 58 0.27 0.12 16.79
CA GLU A 58 -0.16 1.29 17.56
C GLU A 58 -1.06 0.90 18.73
N ARG A 59 -2.08 0.08 18.47
CA ARG A 59 -3.04 -0.35 19.50
C ARG A 59 -2.39 -1.09 20.68
N VAL A 60 -1.45 -2.01 20.39
CA VAL A 60 -0.82 -2.86 21.42
C VAL A 60 0.29 -2.09 22.12
N GLU A 61 1.21 -1.49 21.38
CA GLU A 61 2.41 -0.91 21.95
C GLU A 61 2.22 0.49 22.56
N LYS A 62 1.15 1.22 22.18
CA LYS A 62 0.80 2.49 22.83
C LYS A 62 0.29 2.28 24.27
N SER A 63 -0.46 1.21 24.51
CA SER A 63 -0.89 0.85 25.86
C SER A 63 0.30 0.57 26.78
N ASP A 64 1.36 0.00 26.25
CA ASP A 64 2.57 -0.32 27.01
C ASP A 64 3.43 0.93 27.30
N ARG A 65 3.43 1.92 26.38
CA ARG A 65 4.13 3.21 26.58
C ARG A 65 3.47 4.11 27.59
N GLU A 66 2.14 4.14 27.67
CA GLU A 66 1.39 4.91 28.69
C GLU A 66 1.68 4.38 30.10
N SER A 67 2.14 3.13 30.24
CA SER A 67 2.54 2.53 31.52
C SER A 67 3.97 2.86 31.94
N THR A 68 4.81 3.38 31.05
CA THR A 68 6.23 3.71 31.26
C THR A 68 6.52 5.16 30.86
N SER A 69 5.88 6.12 31.57
CA SER A 69 6.24 7.52 31.36
C SER A 69 7.62 7.77 31.93
N ASP A 70 8.59 8.16 31.10
CA ASP A 70 9.50 9.29 31.32
C ASP A 70 10.62 9.34 30.28
N GLU A 71 10.87 10.57 29.86
CA GLU A 71 11.96 11.19 29.12
C GLU A 71 11.66 11.55 27.65
N GLU A 72 11.05 12.72 27.50
CA GLU A 72 11.23 13.57 26.32
C GLU A 72 12.71 13.93 26.16
N SER A 73 13.34 13.50 25.09
CA SER A 73 14.60 14.07 24.64
C SER A 73 14.43 14.64 23.24
N GLU A 74 14.66 15.93 23.12
CA GLU A 74 14.73 16.67 21.88
C GLU A 74 15.76 16.04 20.92
N ALA A 75 15.31 15.52 19.80
CA ALA A 75 16.13 15.15 18.67
C ALA A 75 15.54 15.67 17.37
N ASP A 76 15.64 16.98 17.18
CA ASP A 76 15.61 17.57 15.86
C ASP A 76 17.06 17.84 15.45
N ALA A 77 17.57 17.09 14.48
CA ALA A 77 18.67 17.57 13.63
C ALA A 77 18.85 16.68 12.39
N SER A 78 18.59 17.26 11.23
CA SER A 78 19.05 16.84 9.91
C SER A 78 18.33 15.71 9.20
N ARG A 79 17.02 15.80 9.01
CA ARG A 79 16.27 14.99 8.04
C ARG A 79 16.35 15.56 6.60
N ASP A 80 17.29 16.46 6.32
CA ASP A 80 17.40 17.16 5.01
C ASP A 80 18.01 16.29 3.90
N SER A 81 18.46 15.07 4.21
CA SER A 81 18.99 14.09 3.25
C SER A 81 18.15 12.82 3.09
N ASP A 82 17.10 12.66 3.88
CA ASP A 82 16.34 11.43 3.96
C ASP A 82 15.34 11.29 2.82
N VAL A 83 15.21 10.08 2.28
CA VAL A 83 14.22 9.80 1.25
C VAL A 83 12.91 9.46 1.93
N LEU A 84 11.97 10.41 1.92
CA LEU A 84 10.67 10.26 2.56
C LEU A 84 9.66 9.57 1.66
N GLY A 85 8.78 8.78 2.26
CA GLY A 85 7.69 8.07 1.60
C GLY A 85 6.42 8.04 2.43
N ILE A 86 5.41 7.39 1.88
CA ILE A 86 4.15 7.06 2.56
C ILE A 86 3.77 5.62 2.26
N ASP A 87 2.94 5.03 3.10
CA ASP A 87 2.21 3.84 2.71
C ASP A 87 0.70 4.06 2.79
N VAL A 88 -0.02 3.32 1.97
CA VAL A 88 -1.46 3.49 1.78
C VAL A 88 -2.15 2.15 1.58
N SER A 89 -3.43 2.10 1.93
CA SER A 89 -4.31 0.96 1.73
C SER A 89 -5.64 1.40 1.12
N GLY A 90 -6.62 0.52 1.07
CA GLY A 90 -7.98 0.86 0.67
C GLY A 90 -8.63 1.95 1.55
N TRP A 91 -8.13 2.16 2.76
CA TRP A 91 -8.65 3.17 3.68
C TRP A 91 -8.41 4.60 3.21
N GLN A 92 -7.32 4.85 2.48
CA GLN A 92 -7.01 6.15 1.87
C GLN A 92 -7.78 6.37 0.56
N ARG A 93 -8.49 5.34 0.03
CA ARG A 93 -9.24 5.43 -1.23
C ARG A 93 -8.36 5.89 -2.40
N ASP A 94 -8.89 6.79 -3.24
CA ASP A 94 -8.08 7.46 -4.27
C ASP A 94 -7.14 8.47 -3.63
N VAL A 95 -5.86 8.40 -4.00
CA VAL A 95 -4.79 9.22 -3.42
C VAL A 95 -4.39 10.32 -4.40
N ASP A 96 -4.28 11.55 -3.90
CA ASP A 96 -3.70 12.67 -4.64
C ASP A 96 -2.16 12.57 -4.59
N TRP A 97 -1.59 11.89 -5.60
CA TRP A 97 -0.16 11.63 -5.66
C TRP A 97 0.66 12.87 -6.02
N GLU A 98 0.09 13.87 -6.73
CA GLU A 98 0.76 15.13 -7.02
C GLU A 98 0.98 15.91 -5.72
N TYR A 99 -0.03 15.97 -4.85
CA TYR A 99 0.10 16.56 -3.52
C TYR A 99 1.26 15.92 -2.72
N TRP A 100 1.31 14.59 -2.64
CA TRP A 100 2.36 13.92 -1.86
C TRP A 100 3.75 14.05 -2.48
N TRP A 101 3.83 14.12 -3.80
CA TRP A 101 5.08 14.44 -4.49
C TRP A 101 5.57 15.84 -4.16
N ASP A 102 4.69 16.84 -4.15
CA ASP A 102 5.00 18.23 -3.81
C ASP A 102 5.38 18.37 -2.33
N GLU A 103 4.78 17.56 -1.44
CA GLU A 103 5.16 17.39 -0.03
C GLU A 103 6.51 16.65 0.16
N GLY A 104 7.26 16.41 -0.91
CA GLY A 104 8.61 15.84 -0.82
C GLY A 104 8.65 14.30 -0.74
N LYS A 105 7.54 13.59 -0.85
CA LYS A 105 7.56 12.12 -0.84
C LYS A 105 8.11 11.57 -2.15
N ARG A 106 8.95 10.54 -2.06
CA ARG A 106 9.69 10.01 -3.22
C ARG A 106 9.51 8.51 -3.42
N PHE A 107 8.93 7.84 -2.43
CA PHE A 107 8.52 6.45 -2.55
C PHE A 107 7.16 6.20 -1.90
N ALA A 108 6.52 5.10 -2.28
CA ALA A 108 5.26 4.67 -1.71
C ALA A 108 5.19 3.15 -1.60
N PHE A 109 4.55 2.65 -0.55
CA PHE A 109 4.08 1.27 -0.49
C PHE A 109 2.55 1.24 -0.53
N VAL A 110 1.99 0.30 -1.28
CA VAL A 110 0.54 0.21 -1.51
C VAL A 110 0.06 -1.20 -1.14
N LYS A 111 -0.95 -1.28 -0.25
CA LYS A 111 -1.58 -2.56 0.06
C LYS A 111 -2.15 -3.18 -1.19
N ALA A 112 -1.72 -4.40 -1.51
CA ALA A 112 -2.30 -5.18 -2.59
C ALA A 112 -3.33 -6.18 -2.06
N THR A 113 -2.95 -6.93 -1.02
CA THR A 113 -3.72 -8.08 -0.54
C THR A 113 -3.67 -8.23 0.99
N GLU A 114 -4.62 -9.00 1.54
CA GLU A 114 -4.62 -9.47 2.94
C GLU A 114 -5.08 -10.94 2.98
N GLY A 115 -4.28 -11.81 3.59
CA GLY A 115 -4.51 -13.25 3.52
C GLY A 115 -4.67 -13.73 2.07
N THR A 116 -5.60 -14.65 1.83
CA THR A 116 -5.97 -15.09 0.46
C THR A 116 -7.39 -14.68 0.08
N GLY A 117 -8.02 -13.80 0.87
CA GLY A 117 -9.44 -13.43 0.71
C GLY A 117 -9.70 -11.97 0.35
N TYR A 118 -8.70 -11.10 0.40
CA TYR A 118 -8.88 -9.68 0.12
C TYR A 118 -7.87 -9.16 -0.90
N THR A 119 -8.35 -8.36 -1.85
CA THR A 119 -7.57 -7.52 -2.74
C THR A 119 -8.02 -6.07 -2.58
N ASN A 120 -7.07 -5.14 -2.54
CA ASN A 120 -7.38 -3.72 -2.38
C ASN A 120 -8.10 -3.17 -3.64
N PRO A 121 -9.37 -2.73 -3.53
CA PRO A 121 -10.13 -2.25 -4.69
C PRO A 121 -9.62 -0.92 -5.26
N TYR A 122 -8.75 -0.21 -4.51
CA TYR A 122 -8.10 1.03 -4.93
C TYR A 122 -6.66 0.82 -5.42
N PHE A 123 -6.16 -0.42 -5.42
CA PHE A 123 -4.76 -0.74 -5.74
C PHE A 123 -4.30 -0.13 -7.06
N THR A 124 -5.10 -0.27 -8.11
CA THR A 124 -4.72 0.21 -9.45
C THR A 124 -4.49 1.73 -9.49
N GLN A 125 -5.37 2.53 -8.88
CA GLN A 125 -5.20 3.98 -8.81
C GLN A 125 -3.98 4.33 -7.94
N GLN A 126 -3.87 3.70 -6.79
CA GLN A 126 -2.79 3.99 -5.84
C GLN A 126 -1.42 3.60 -6.41
N TYR A 127 -1.29 2.40 -6.96
CA TYR A 127 -0.03 1.86 -7.43
C TYR A 127 0.46 2.51 -8.73
N ASN A 128 -0.45 2.75 -9.69
CA ASN A 128 -0.10 3.40 -10.94
C ASN A 128 0.07 4.92 -10.76
N GLY A 129 -0.81 5.57 -9.99
CA GLY A 129 -0.71 7.00 -9.73
C GLY A 129 0.61 7.39 -9.05
N SER A 130 1.09 6.61 -8.08
CA SER A 130 2.41 6.84 -7.47
C SER A 130 3.57 6.71 -8.48
N TYR A 131 3.46 5.76 -9.42
CA TYR A 131 4.44 5.60 -10.50
C TYR A 131 4.43 6.79 -11.47
N ASP A 132 3.24 7.28 -11.84
CA ASP A 132 3.05 8.31 -12.85
C ASP A 132 3.65 9.65 -12.41
N VAL A 133 3.56 10.01 -11.12
CA VAL A 133 4.24 11.19 -10.55
C VAL A 133 5.75 11.01 -10.36
N GLY A 134 6.28 9.79 -10.58
CA GLY A 134 7.73 9.52 -10.56
C GLY A 134 8.26 8.94 -9.25
N MET A 135 7.41 8.49 -8.34
CA MET A 135 7.82 7.77 -7.13
C MET A 135 8.39 6.40 -7.47
N ILE A 136 9.26 5.90 -6.61
CA ILE A 136 9.62 4.48 -6.52
C ILE A 136 8.56 3.84 -5.64
N ARG A 137 7.91 2.76 -6.08
CA ARG A 137 6.81 2.16 -5.32
C ARG A 137 6.99 0.65 -5.16
N GLY A 138 6.39 0.12 -4.10
CA GLY A 138 6.25 -1.30 -3.82
C GLY A 138 4.81 -1.64 -3.45
N ALA A 139 4.49 -2.92 -3.50
CA ALA A 139 3.24 -3.43 -2.97
C ALA A 139 3.48 -4.13 -1.63
N TYR A 140 2.46 -4.18 -0.75
CA TYR A 140 2.53 -4.97 0.46
C TYR A 140 1.34 -5.92 0.61
N HIS A 141 1.59 -6.99 1.34
CA HIS A 141 0.66 -8.04 1.70
C HIS A 141 0.51 -8.09 3.22
N PHE A 142 -0.69 -7.89 3.74
CA PHE A 142 -0.98 -8.09 5.15
C PHE A 142 -1.11 -9.59 5.42
N ALA A 143 -0.19 -10.13 6.21
CA ALA A 143 -0.11 -11.55 6.51
C ALA A 143 -1.18 -11.99 7.52
N LEU A 144 -1.82 -13.12 7.24
CA LEU A 144 -2.74 -13.79 8.16
C LEU A 144 -2.30 -15.26 8.33
N PRO A 145 -1.27 -15.53 9.15
CA PRO A 145 -0.69 -16.86 9.31
C PRO A 145 -1.66 -17.96 9.76
N ASP A 146 -2.75 -17.61 10.43
CA ASP A 146 -3.80 -18.55 10.86
C ASP A 146 -4.77 -18.96 9.73
N ARG A 147 -4.74 -18.28 8.58
CA ARG A 147 -5.73 -18.47 7.51
C ARG A 147 -5.25 -19.42 6.40
N SER A 148 -3.97 -19.40 6.07
CA SER A 148 -3.38 -20.26 5.04
C SER A 148 -1.85 -20.28 5.17
N SER A 149 -1.17 -21.19 4.43
CA SER A 149 0.29 -21.26 4.43
C SER A 149 0.96 -20.02 3.87
N GLY A 150 2.23 -19.80 4.21
CA GLY A 150 3.05 -18.72 3.68
C GLY A 150 3.11 -18.78 2.15
N ALA A 151 3.34 -19.96 1.58
CA ALA A 151 3.34 -20.17 0.13
C ALA A 151 2.02 -19.78 -0.55
N ALA A 152 0.89 -20.11 0.06
CA ALA A 152 -0.42 -19.76 -0.51
C ALA A 152 -0.61 -18.23 -0.53
N GLN A 153 -0.21 -17.54 0.55
CA GLN A 153 -0.32 -16.09 0.64
C GLN A 153 0.70 -15.38 -0.28
N ALA A 154 1.93 -15.85 -0.35
CA ALA A 154 2.94 -15.32 -1.28
C ALA A 154 2.47 -15.43 -2.75
N ASN A 155 1.93 -16.59 -3.13
CA ASN A 155 1.37 -16.80 -4.46
C ASN A 155 0.20 -15.85 -4.76
N PHE A 156 -0.75 -15.75 -3.83
CA PHE A 156 -1.89 -14.84 -3.96
C PHE A 156 -1.45 -13.37 -4.07
N PHE A 157 -0.49 -12.95 -3.26
CA PHE A 157 0.09 -11.61 -3.31
C PHE A 157 0.73 -11.31 -4.67
N ILE A 158 1.59 -12.20 -5.17
CA ILE A 158 2.28 -12.03 -6.45
C ILE A 158 1.28 -11.91 -7.60
N ASP A 159 0.24 -12.77 -7.61
CA ASP A 159 -0.79 -12.80 -8.66
C ASP A 159 -1.71 -11.56 -8.61
N ASN A 160 -1.72 -10.82 -7.50
CA ASN A 160 -2.59 -9.65 -7.28
C ASN A 160 -1.80 -8.34 -7.02
N GLY A 161 -0.60 -8.20 -7.56
CA GLY A 161 0.14 -6.92 -7.55
C GLY A 161 1.50 -6.94 -6.86
N GLY A 162 1.85 -8.04 -6.19
CA GLY A 162 3.14 -8.18 -5.49
C GLY A 162 4.33 -8.52 -6.37
N LEU A 163 4.15 -8.65 -7.68
CA LEU A 163 5.24 -9.01 -8.58
C LEU A 163 6.28 -7.87 -8.69
N TRP A 164 7.54 -8.23 -8.48
CA TRP A 164 8.66 -7.32 -8.70
C TRP A 164 9.07 -7.23 -10.17
N SER A 165 9.55 -6.05 -10.58
CA SER A 165 10.21 -5.85 -11.87
C SER A 165 11.45 -4.96 -11.72
N GLY A 166 12.55 -5.32 -12.41
CA GLY A 166 13.84 -4.61 -12.35
C GLY A 166 13.86 -3.27 -13.10
N ASP A 167 12.77 -2.52 -13.11
CA ASP A 167 12.62 -1.25 -13.84
C ASP A 167 13.26 -0.04 -13.13
N GLY A 168 13.79 -0.23 -11.92
CA GLY A 168 14.36 0.81 -11.08
C GLY A 168 13.33 1.74 -10.43
N LYS A 169 12.06 1.35 -10.48
CA LYS A 169 10.91 2.03 -9.87
C LYS A 169 10.00 1.09 -9.09
N THR A 170 10.20 -0.24 -9.19
CA THR A 170 9.42 -1.24 -8.48
C THR A 170 10.28 -1.87 -7.39
N LEU A 171 9.92 -1.65 -6.12
CA LEU A 171 10.55 -2.29 -4.97
C LEU A 171 10.10 -3.75 -4.87
N PRO A 172 10.90 -4.64 -4.25
CA PRO A 172 10.43 -5.95 -3.86
C PRO A 172 9.14 -5.86 -3.04
N GLY A 173 8.29 -6.86 -3.15
CA GLY A 173 7.06 -6.92 -2.37
C GLY A 173 7.35 -7.04 -0.87
N VAL A 174 6.41 -6.55 -0.07
CA VAL A 174 6.53 -6.54 1.40
C VAL A 174 5.61 -7.59 1.99
N ALA A 175 6.13 -8.39 2.92
CA ALA A 175 5.34 -9.14 3.87
C ALA A 175 5.15 -8.29 5.14
N ASP A 176 3.92 -7.90 5.42
CA ASP A 176 3.50 -7.16 6.58
C ASP A 176 3.17 -8.16 7.70
N LEU A 177 4.09 -8.23 8.68
CA LEU A 177 4.13 -9.19 9.78
C LEU A 177 3.90 -8.45 11.10
N GLU A 178 2.66 -8.38 11.55
CA GLU A 178 2.25 -7.66 12.74
C GLU A 178 1.17 -8.40 13.55
N TYR A 179 0.74 -7.81 14.68
CA TYR A 179 -0.28 -8.39 15.56
C TYR A 179 -1.57 -8.72 14.82
N ASN A 180 -2.16 -9.87 15.18
CA ASN A 180 -3.41 -10.34 14.59
C ASN A 180 -4.58 -9.40 14.94
N PRO A 181 -5.23 -8.77 13.95
CA PRO A 181 -6.39 -7.91 14.19
C PRO A 181 -7.67 -8.69 14.52
N TYR A 182 -7.66 -10.01 14.32
CA TYR A 182 -8.86 -10.85 14.37
C TYR A 182 -8.81 -11.91 15.48
N GLY A 183 -7.73 -12.02 16.25
CA GLY A 183 -7.55 -13.06 17.27
C GLY A 183 -6.34 -12.84 18.17
N GLU A 184 -5.71 -13.94 18.57
CA GLU A 184 -4.51 -13.91 19.40
C GLU A 184 -3.34 -13.27 18.64
N ASP A 185 -2.54 -12.48 19.33
CA ASP A 185 -1.49 -11.62 18.76
C ASP A 185 -0.55 -12.34 17.79
N CYS A 186 -0.20 -13.60 18.08
CA CYS A 186 0.69 -14.44 17.27
C CYS A 186 -0.07 -15.47 16.41
N TYR A 187 -1.37 -15.25 16.12
CA TYR A 187 -2.15 -16.11 15.22
C TYR A 187 -2.28 -17.57 15.72
N ASP A 188 -2.32 -17.78 17.04
CA ASP A 188 -2.33 -19.10 17.69
C ASP A 188 -1.12 -19.99 17.29
N LYS A 189 0.00 -19.39 16.89
CA LYS A 189 1.24 -20.08 16.50
C LYS A 189 2.28 -19.98 17.60
N SER A 190 3.04 -21.06 17.79
CA SER A 190 4.33 -21.02 18.48
C SER A 190 5.37 -20.27 17.64
N GLU A 191 6.47 -19.83 18.25
CA GLU A 191 7.56 -19.17 17.56
C GLU A 191 8.06 -20.01 16.38
N SER A 192 8.30 -21.33 16.57
CA SER A 192 8.79 -22.18 15.49
C SER A 192 7.78 -22.33 14.34
N GLU A 193 6.48 -22.41 14.63
CA GLU A 193 5.44 -22.46 13.58
C GLU A 193 5.32 -21.11 12.83
N MET A 194 5.59 -20.00 13.50
CA MET A 194 5.64 -18.69 12.87
C MET A 194 6.87 -18.55 11.98
N VAL A 195 8.05 -18.99 12.45
CA VAL A 195 9.28 -19.03 11.65
C VAL A 195 9.08 -19.89 10.40
N ASP A 196 8.51 -21.09 10.53
CA ASP A 196 8.22 -21.96 9.39
C ASP A 196 7.25 -21.31 8.39
N TRP A 197 6.23 -20.59 8.88
CA TRP A 197 5.30 -19.87 8.02
C TRP A 197 5.96 -18.71 7.27
N ILE A 198 6.78 -17.91 7.97
CA ILE A 198 7.52 -16.79 7.38
C ILE A 198 8.51 -17.31 6.33
N GLN A 199 9.23 -18.41 6.62
CA GLN A 199 10.14 -19.04 5.69
C GLN A 199 9.42 -19.53 4.41
N ASP A 200 8.24 -20.15 4.56
CA ASP A 200 7.43 -20.61 3.43
C ASP A 200 6.98 -19.44 2.52
N PHE A 201 6.60 -18.30 3.11
CA PHE A 201 6.29 -17.09 2.35
C PHE A 201 7.55 -16.53 1.66
N HIS A 202 8.65 -16.37 2.41
CA HIS A 202 9.91 -15.81 1.95
C HIS A 202 10.48 -16.55 0.75
N ASP A 203 10.60 -17.88 0.86
CA ASP A 203 11.16 -18.72 -0.18
C ASP A 203 10.27 -18.77 -1.41
N THR A 204 8.95 -18.89 -1.21
CA THR A 204 8.00 -18.89 -2.33
C THR A 204 8.04 -17.56 -3.09
N TYR A 205 8.12 -16.43 -2.38
CA TYR A 205 8.22 -15.12 -3.00
C TYR A 205 9.54 -15.00 -3.80
N ALA A 206 10.67 -15.43 -3.20
CA ALA A 206 11.98 -15.38 -3.83
C ALA A 206 12.07 -16.29 -5.07
N ASP A 207 11.55 -17.50 -4.99
CA ASP A 207 11.53 -18.45 -6.10
C ASP A 207 10.74 -17.93 -7.31
N ARG A 208 9.64 -17.23 -7.06
CA ARG A 208 8.77 -16.72 -8.14
C ARG A 208 9.24 -15.40 -8.73
N THR A 209 9.88 -14.56 -7.94
CA THR A 209 10.24 -13.19 -8.36
C THR A 209 11.72 -13.00 -8.62
N GLY A 210 12.58 -13.90 -8.12
CA GLY A 210 14.03 -13.77 -8.12
C GLY A 210 14.53 -12.73 -7.09
N ARG A 211 13.68 -12.28 -6.17
CA ARG A 211 14.00 -11.29 -5.12
C ARG A 211 13.42 -11.73 -3.78
N TYR A 212 14.16 -11.51 -2.70
CA TYR A 212 13.63 -11.68 -1.37
C TYR A 212 12.63 -10.57 -1.05
N PRO A 213 11.56 -10.88 -0.29
CA PRO A 213 10.61 -9.86 0.16
C PRO A 213 11.24 -8.92 1.18
N ILE A 214 10.70 -7.73 1.31
CA ILE A 214 10.94 -6.85 2.45
C ILE A 214 10.04 -7.31 3.59
N PHE A 215 10.52 -7.34 4.83
CA PHE A 215 9.70 -7.61 6.00
C PHE A 215 9.38 -6.31 6.74
N TYR A 216 8.10 -6.04 6.91
CA TYR A 216 7.59 -5.01 7.80
C TYR A 216 7.18 -5.66 9.11
N THR A 217 7.61 -5.10 10.22
CA THR A 217 7.29 -5.56 11.57
C THR A 217 7.64 -4.52 12.63
N SER A 218 7.22 -4.75 13.88
CA SER A 218 7.78 -4.09 15.07
C SER A 218 8.73 -5.00 15.83
N THR A 219 9.64 -4.41 16.58
CA THR A 219 10.56 -5.16 17.45
C THR A 219 9.78 -6.01 18.46
N SER A 220 8.77 -5.43 19.10
CA SER A 220 8.01 -6.13 20.14
C SER A 220 7.21 -7.32 19.60
N TRP A 221 6.59 -7.18 18.42
CA TRP A 221 5.89 -8.31 17.80
C TRP A 221 6.85 -9.41 17.38
N TRP A 222 7.98 -9.04 16.80
CA TRP A 222 8.97 -10.01 16.34
C TRP A 222 9.55 -10.82 17.50
N GLU A 223 9.97 -10.15 18.56
CA GLU A 223 10.48 -10.83 19.76
C GLU A 223 9.43 -11.74 20.41
N LYS A 224 8.17 -11.33 20.41
CA LYS A 224 7.05 -12.08 21.00
C LYS A 224 6.64 -13.30 20.18
N CYS A 225 6.59 -13.17 18.84
CA CYS A 225 5.94 -14.15 17.98
C CYS A 225 6.91 -14.97 17.11
N VAL A 226 8.15 -14.50 16.93
CA VAL A 226 9.16 -15.13 16.07
C VAL A 226 10.40 -15.56 16.87
N GLY A 227 10.78 -14.76 17.89
CA GLY A 227 11.97 -15.02 18.69
C GLY A 227 13.26 -14.68 17.96
N ASP A 228 14.36 -15.38 18.30
CA ASP A 228 15.71 -15.08 17.83
C ASP A 228 16.40 -16.23 17.06
N GLU A 229 15.73 -17.35 16.87
CA GLU A 229 16.32 -18.54 16.21
C GLU A 229 16.09 -18.52 14.67
N HIS A 230 16.56 -17.45 13.97
CA HIS A 230 16.44 -17.32 12.51
C HIS A 230 17.45 -16.30 11.94
N ASP A 231 17.69 -16.36 10.60
CA ASP A 231 18.64 -15.51 9.87
C ASP A 231 17.98 -14.68 8.75
N PHE A 232 16.74 -14.27 8.91
CA PHE A 232 16.03 -13.51 7.85
C PHE A 232 16.73 -12.19 7.53
N GLY A 233 17.45 -11.58 8.47
CA GLY A 233 18.18 -10.33 8.26
C GLY A 233 19.30 -10.40 7.23
N GLU A 234 19.78 -11.60 6.86
CA GLU A 234 20.76 -11.76 5.79
C GLU A 234 20.16 -11.58 4.39
N THR A 235 18.86 -11.80 4.23
CA THR A 235 18.18 -11.83 2.92
C THR A 235 17.06 -10.81 2.79
N ALA A 236 16.24 -10.63 3.83
CA ALA A 236 15.09 -9.75 3.83
C ALA A 236 15.45 -8.35 4.36
N PRO A 237 15.33 -7.28 3.55
CA PRO A 237 15.44 -5.91 4.07
C PRO A 237 14.35 -5.65 5.12
N LEU A 238 14.73 -4.96 6.22
CA LEU A 238 13.80 -4.62 7.30
C LEU A 238 13.10 -3.28 7.03
N TRP A 239 11.78 -3.26 7.17
CA TRP A 239 10.97 -2.07 7.34
C TRP A 239 10.39 -2.09 8.74
N ILE A 240 11.00 -1.31 9.64
CA ILE A 240 10.63 -1.28 11.06
C ILE A 240 9.51 -0.28 11.31
N ALA A 241 8.50 -0.68 12.07
CA ALA A 241 7.46 0.19 12.59
C ALA A 241 7.83 0.64 14.00
N ARG A 242 7.93 1.94 14.20
CA ARG A 242 8.05 2.55 15.51
C ARG A 242 7.61 4.00 15.46
N TYR A 243 6.48 4.31 16.07
CA TYR A 243 5.92 5.67 16.14
C TYR A 243 6.63 6.47 17.22
N SER A 244 7.77 7.04 16.88
CA SER A 244 8.70 7.70 17.78
C SER A 244 9.59 8.66 17.00
N ASP A 245 10.44 9.42 17.71
CA ASP A 245 11.48 10.28 17.14
C ASP A 245 12.75 9.53 16.69
N ARG A 246 12.86 8.23 17.03
CA ARG A 246 14.00 7.38 16.71
C ARG A 246 13.58 5.92 16.49
N VAL A 247 14.37 5.21 15.70
CA VAL A 247 14.14 3.80 15.35
C VAL A 247 14.21 2.88 16.58
N GLY A 248 15.12 3.15 17.54
CA GLY A 248 15.35 2.31 18.71
C GLY A 248 16.02 0.98 18.37
N ASP A 249 15.81 -0.02 19.22
CA ASP A 249 16.37 -1.35 19.05
C ASP A 249 15.68 -2.08 17.89
N LEU A 250 16.46 -2.80 17.10
CA LEU A 250 15.96 -3.60 15.99
C LEU A 250 15.64 -5.02 16.45
N PRO A 251 14.72 -5.72 15.80
CA PRO A 251 14.48 -7.13 16.09
C PRO A 251 15.70 -7.98 15.79
N SER A 252 15.79 -9.14 16.44
CA SER A 252 16.89 -10.09 16.25
C SER A 252 17.09 -10.43 14.78
N GLY A 253 18.32 -10.67 14.36
CA GLY A 253 18.71 -10.97 12.99
C GLY A 253 19.04 -9.76 12.12
N TRP A 254 18.64 -8.53 12.47
CA TRP A 254 18.98 -7.33 11.72
C TRP A 254 19.95 -6.42 12.44
N HIS A 255 20.97 -5.94 11.72
CA HIS A 255 21.95 -4.94 12.19
C HIS A 255 21.63 -3.52 11.72
N TYR A 256 20.72 -3.37 10.76
CA TYR A 256 20.24 -2.09 10.22
C TYR A 256 18.85 -2.26 9.64
N HIS A 257 18.09 -1.18 9.60
CA HIS A 257 16.81 -1.12 8.89
C HIS A 257 17.01 -0.50 7.51
N SER A 258 16.14 -0.87 6.58
CA SER A 258 16.06 -0.25 5.25
C SER A 258 15.00 0.85 5.21
N PHE A 259 13.87 0.63 5.87
CA PHE A 259 12.77 1.58 5.98
C PHE A 259 12.31 1.70 7.43
N TRP A 260 11.76 2.86 7.76
CA TRP A 260 11.19 3.13 9.07
C TRP A 260 9.85 3.85 8.91
N GLN A 261 8.78 3.25 9.44
CA GLN A 261 7.48 3.90 9.59
C GLN A 261 7.47 4.60 10.95
N TYR A 262 7.48 5.94 10.94
CA TYR A 262 7.71 6.73 12.15
C TYR A 262 6.45 7.41 12.70
N THR A 263 5.36 7.48 11.94
CA THR A 263 4.07 8.03 12.34
C THR A 263 2.96 7.59 11.41
N ASP A 264 1.74 7.60 11.91
CA ASP A 264 0.48 7.35 11.20
C ASP A 264 -0.38 8.63 11.05
N ASP A 265 0.09 9.79 11.53
CA ASP A 265 -0.66 11.05 11.55
C ASP A 265 -0.21 12.02 10.43
N PRO A 266 -1.12 12.48 9.57
CA PRO A 266 -2.49 12.02 9.29
C PRO A 266 -2.52 10.82 8.33
N ILE A 267 -1.38 10.28 7.96
CA ILE A 267 -1.14 9.13 7.10
C ILE A 267 0.18 8.49 7.52
N ASP A 268 0.33 7.21 7.23
CA ASP A 268 1.55 6.47 7.49
C ASP A 268 2.74 7.08 6.74
N LYS A 269 3.74 7.58 7.48
CA LYS A 269 4.92 8.23 6.91
C LYS A 269 6.16 7.41 7.17
N ASN A 270 6.98 7.36 6.16
CA ASN A 270 8.14 6.49 6.09
C ASN A 270 9.40 7.25 5.71
N GLU A 271 10.51 6.73 6.20
CA GLU A 271 11.87 7.14 5.85
C GLU A 271 12.63 5.95 5.28
N PHE A 272 13.37 6.16 4.20
CA PHE A 272 14.34 5.20 3.70
C PHE A 272 15.73 5.53 4.26
N ASN A 273 16.36 4.57 4.93
CA ASN A 273 17.70 4.69 5.50
C ASN A 273 18.78 4.69 4.42
N GLY A 274 18.84 5.75 3.65
CA GLY A 274 19.81 5.89 2.56
C GLY A 274 19.44 6.94 1.53
N THR A 275 20.21 6.99 0.48
CA THR A 275 20.02 7.93 -0.62
C THR A 275 18.99 7.43 -1.64
N ARG A 276 18.40 8.34 -2.42
CA ARG A 276 17.52 7.99 -3.55
C ARG A 276 18.20 7.07 -4.58
N SER A 277 19.52 7.17 -4.72
CA SER A 277 20.29 6.28 -5.60
C SER A 277 20.31 4.85 -5.07
N GLN A 278 20.46 4.68 -3.75
CA GLN A 278 20.42 3.36 -3.10
C GLN A 278 19.01 2.76 -3.14
N LEU A 279 17.97 3.57 -2.89
CA LEU A 279 16.58 3.11 -3.05
C LEU A 279 16.31 2.61 -4.47
N ARG A 280 16.80 3.35 -5.47
CA ARG A 280 16.69 2.93 -6.88
C ARG A 280 17.52 1.68 -7.18
N ALA A 281 18.64 1.46 -6.49
CA ALA A 281 19.41 0.23 -6.62
C ALA A 281 18.63 -0.98 -6.11
N ILE A 282 17.93 -0.87 -4.97
CA ILE A 282 17.01 -1.91 -4.48
C ILE A 282 15.92 -2.23 -5.50
N ALA A 283 15.36 -1.20 -6.15
CA ALA A 283 14.33 -1.38 -7.16
C ALA A 283 14.85 -1.96 -8.49
N LYS A 284 16.17 -1.98 -8.71
CA LYS A 284 16.78 -2.60 -9.90
C LYS A 284 17.15 -4.07 -9.72
N GLY A 285 17.42 -4.47 -8.49
CA GLY A 285 17.87 -5.82 -8.15
C GLY A 285 19.35 -5.98 -8.01
#